data_d96d76f41f3948d9b72d50e6390b4b05
#
_entry.id   d96d76f41f3948d9b72d50e6390b4b05
#
_cell.length_a   1.000
_cell.length_b   1.000
_cell.length_c   1.000
_cell.angle_alpha   90.00
_cell.angle_beta   90.00
_cell.angle_gamma   90.00
#
_symmetry.space_group_name_H-M   'P 1'
#
loop_
_entity.id
_entity.type
_entity.pdbx_description
1 polymer ?
#
loop_
_entity_poly.entity_id
_entity_poly.type
_entity_poly.pdbx_seq_one_letter_code
_entity_poly.pdbx_strand_id
1 'polypeptide(L)'
;MKTLSYTQGYFLCAVNDKHNISSSSRRIALIVSGIIELLSHKYIVEEKKDKLVAGKEWDDSLSYLEPLYKTIVASKKPLSIGGIVNSYSEKRFKELFVAIGDSLVELDCADKLSKKGLRKVKIIYVPKAKTIASIIERVRTELLGGGTMTDEIIYLAALLDIDGLIRYYFSKDEMQVVKARLREAKGNLMQTSILRVIDEITAIIITSSIVVSE
;
A
#
# COMPACT_ATOMS: atom_id res chain seq x y z
N MET A 1 -17.06 -5.68 -12.70
CA MET A 1 -15.60 -5.64 -12.44
C MET A 1 -15.36 -6.17 -11.03
N LYS A 2 -14.37 -7.05 -10.82
CA LYS A 2 -13.95 -7.40 -9.45
C LYS A 2 -13.38 -6.16 -8.79
N THR A 3 -13.81 -5.86 -7.57
CA THR A 3 -13.33 -4.70 -6.82
C THR A 3 -11.89 -4.99 -6.37
N LEU A 4 -10.94 -4.16 -6.79
CA LEU A 4 -9.56 -4.21 -6.32
C LEU A 4 -9.49 -3.65 -4.90
N SER A 5 -8.67 -4.26 -4.07
CA SER A 5 -8.33 -3.67 -2.78
C SER A 5 -7.44 -2.43 -2.95
N TYR A 6 -7.33 -1.61 -1.90
CA TYR A 6 -6.43 -0.45 -1.95
C TYR A 6 -4.95 -0.86 -2.01
N THR A 7 -4.54 -2.01 -1.47
CA THR A 7 -3.18 -2.55 -1.64
C THR A 7 -2.91 -2.92 -3.09
N GLN A 8 -3.85 -3.60 -3.75
CA GLN A 8 -3.76 -3.94 -5.17
C GLN A 8 -3.80 -2.68 -6.05
N GLY A 9 -4.67 -1.72 -5.72
CA GLY A 9 -4.75 -0.43 -6.39
C GLY A 9 -3.45 0.37 -6.26
N TYR A 10 -2.90 0.45 -5.04
CA TYR A 10 -1.62 1.10 -4.80
C TYR A 10 -0.48 0.43 -5.59
N PHE A 11 -0.38 -0.90 -5.57
CA PHE A 11 0.63 -1.63 -6.32
C PHE A 11 0.64 -1.23 -7.81
N LEU A 12 -0.54 -1.22 -8.46
CA LEU A 12 -0.66 -0.86 -9.88
C LEU A 12 -0.18 0.57 -10.16
N CYS A 13 -0.48 1.51 -9.26
CA CYS A 13 -0.04 2.90 -9.39
C CYS A 13 1.44 3.10 -9.07
N ALA A 14 2.02 2.27 -8.20
CA ALA A 14 3.38 2.40 -7.70
C ALA A 14 4.44 1.75 -8.61
N VAL A 15 4.04 0.79 -9.45
CA VAL A 15 4.95 0.16 -10.42
C VAL A 15 5.39 1.18 -11.46
N ASN A 16 6.71 1.39 -11.58
CA ASN A 16 7.29 2.37 -12.49
C ASN A 16 7.48 1.79 -13.91
N ASP A 17 7.99 2.61 -14.86
CA ASP A 17 8.27 2.23 -16.26
C ASP A 17 9.29 1.09 -16.38
N LYS A 18 10.09 0.83 -15.34
CA LYS A 18 10.99 -0.34 -15.26
C LYS A 18 10.29 -1.59 -14.70
N HIS A 19 8.97 -1.51 -14.53
CA HIS A 19 8.11 -2.58 -14.03
C HIS A 19 8.54 -3.12 -12.66
N ASN A 20 8.94 -2.23 -11.76
CA ASN A 20 9.31 -2.53 -10.39
C ASN A 20 8.95 -1.38 -9.43
N ILE A 21 9.09 -1.64 -8.14
CA ILE A 21 8.99 -0.64 -7.06
C ILE A 21 10.39 -0.51 -6.47
N SER A 22 11.14 0.51 -6.93
CA SER A 22 12.55 0.72 -6.56
C SER A 22 12.76 1.75 -5.44
N SER A 23 11.86 2.73 -5.32
CA SER A 23 11.93 3.74 -4.26
C SER A 23 11.66 3.12 -2.88
N SER A 24 12.47 3.45 -1.89
CA SER A 24 12.27 3.02 -0.49
C SER A 24 10.90 3.46 0.04
N SER A 25 10.48 4.70 -0.23
CA SER A 25 9.18 5.22 0.18
C SER A 25 8.02 4.39 -0.40
N ARG A 26 8.07 4.05 -1.69
CA ARG A 26 7.04 3.21 -2.33
C ARG A 26 7.01 1.79 -1.79
N ARG A 27 8.17 1.23 -1.45
CA ARG A 27 8.26 -0.10 -0.82
C ARG A 27 7.63 -0.09 0.57
N ILE A 28 7.94 0.92 1.37
CA ILE A 28 7.34 1.13 2.68
C ILE A 28 5.83 1.27 2.54
N ALA A 29 5.36 2.14 1.65
CA ALA A 29 3.93 2.37 1.42
C ALA A 29 3.20 1.08 0.97
N LEU A 30 3.84 0.22 0.16
CA LEU A 30 3.25 -1.08 -0.21
C LEU A 30 3.14 -2.04 0.99
N ILE A 31 4.19 -2.16 1.82
CA ILE A 31 4.15 -3.00 3.02
C ILE A 31 3.02 -2.53 3.93
N VAL A 32 2.91 -1.24 4.09
CA VAL A 32 1.94 -0.63 4.98
C VAL A 32 0.52 -0.74 4.44
N SER A 33 0.31 -0.58 3.14
CA SER A 33 -1.01 -0.85 2.56
C SER A 33 -1.50 -2.25 2.94
N GLY A 34 -0.61 -3.25 2.88
CA GLY A 34 -0.92 -4.60 3.32
C GLY A 34 -1.20 -4.70 4.83
N ILE A 35 -0.46 -3.97 5.69
CA ILE A 35 -0.74 -3.93 7.14
C ILE A 35 -2.13 -3.35 7.40
N ILE A 36 -2.48 -2.22 6.76
CA ILE A 36 -3.79 -1.60 6.89
C ILE A 36 -4.89 -2.59 6.46
N GLU A 37 -4.69 -3.29 5.36
CA GLU A 37 -5.67 -4.26 4.85
C GLU A 37 -5.85 -5.45 5.79
N LEU A 38 -4.77 -5.99 6.33
CA LEU A 38 -4.83 -7.05 7.34
C LEU A 38 -5.54 -6.59 8.63
N LEU A 39 -5.33 -5.33 9.06
CA LEU A 39 -6.02 -4.71 10.20
C LEU A 39 -7.53 -4.54 9.91
N SER A 40 -7.89 -4.00 8.75
CA SER A 40 -9.28 -3.78 8.34
C SER A 40 -10.07 -5.09 8.32
N HIS A 41 -9.42 -6.17 7.91
CA HIS A 41 -10.01 -7.52 7.87
C HIS A 41 -9.83 -8.32 9.16
N LYS A 42 -9.20 -7.72 10.21
CA LYS A 42 -8.97 -8.34 11.53
C LYS A 42 -8.10 -9.61 11.51
N TYR A 43 -7.27 -9.80 10.48
CA TYR A 43 -6.25 -10.85 10.47
C TYR A 43 -5.11 -10.55 11.43
N ILE A 44 -4.85 -9.27 11.64
CA ILE A 44 -4.00 -8.77 12.71
C ILE A 44 -4.78 -7.73 13.50
N VAL A 45 -4.42 -7.56 14.76
CA VAL A 45 -5.06 -6.61 15.69
C VAL A 45 -3.98 -5.92 16.52
N GLU A 46 -4.32 -4.74 17.03
CA GLU A 46 -3.48 -4.04 17.99
C GLU A 46 -3.71 -4.62 19.40
N GLU A 47 -2.70 -5.26 19.99
CA GLU A 47 -2.76 -5.78 21.36
C GLU A 47 -2.50 -4.67 22.40
N LYS A 48 -1.48 -3.85 22.14
CA LYS A 48 -1.09 -2.69 22.94
C LYS A 48 -0.77 -1.55 21.99
N LYS A 49 -0.66 -0.33 22.51
CA LYS A 49 -0.32 0.84 21.70
C LYS A 49 0.84 0.51 20.74
N ASP A 50 0.57 0.63 19.45
CA ASP A 50 1.49 0.42 18.34
C ASP A 50 2.08 -1.02 18.24
N LYS A 51 1.43 -2.03 18.84
CA LYS A 51 1.87 -3.43 18.80
C LYS A 51 0.85 -4.33 18.14
N LEU A 52 1.25 -4.95 17.05
CA LEU A 52 0.42 -5.80 16.21
C LEU A 52 0.68 -7.27 16.49
N VAL A 53 -0.38 -8.04 16.59
CA VAL A 53 -0.39 -9.49 16.79
C VAL A 53 -1.40 -10.16 15.86
N ALA A 54 -1.39 -11.50 15.80
CA ALA A 54 -2.41 -12.26 15.09
C ALA A 54 -3.81 -11.95 15.68
N GLY A 55 -4.77 -11.78 14.78
CA GLY A 55 -6.19 -11.60 15.10
C GLY A 55 -7.01 -12.86 14.83
N LYS A 56 -8.00 -12.78 13.90
CA LYS A 56 -8.80 -13.92 13.49
C LYS A 56 -7.96 -14.98 12.78
N GLU A 57 -8.47 -16.21 12.73
CA GLU A 57 -7.87 -17.30 11.97
C GLU A 57 -7.70 -16.92 10.49
N TRP A 58 -6.56 -17.34 9.91
CA TRP A 58 -6.25 -17.07 8.51
C TRP A 58 -7.17 -17.89 7.60
N ASP A 59 -7.72 -17.21 6.61
CA ASP A 59 -8.37 -17.83 5.45
C ASP A 59 -7.73 -17.28 4.17
N ASP A 60 -7.99 -17.88 3.03
CA ASP A 60 -7.33 -17.52 1.76
C ASP A 60 -7.92 -16.27 1.08
N SER A 61 -8.80 -15.53 1.73
CA SER A 61 -9.46 -14.36 1.13
C SER A 61 -8.49 -13.22 0.78
N LEU A 62 -7.37 -13.12 1.50
CA LEU A 62 -6.27 -12.19 1.23
C LEU A 62 -4.95 -12.94 0.95
N SER A 63 -5.00 -14.04 0.19
CA SER A 63 -3.84 -14.90 -0.09
C SER A 63 -2.60 -14.14 -0.58
N TYR A 64 -2.79 -13.04 -1.32
CA TYR A 64 -1.70 -12.17 -1.78
C TYR A 64 -0.98 -11.41 -0.65
N LEU A 65 -1.55 -11.35 0.56
CA LEU A 65 -0.92 -10.78 1.76
C LEU A 65 -0.36 -11.85 2.71
N GLU A 66 -0.47 -13.14 2.38
CA GLU A 66 0.04 -14.22 3.20
C GLU A 66 1.53 -14.06 3.59
N PRO A 67 2.45 -13.61 2.68
CA PRO A 67 3.84 -13.39 3.05
C PRO A 67 4.01 -12.33 4.15
N LEU A 68 3.18 -11.28 4.13
CA LEU A 68 3.17 -10.24 5.15
C LEU A 68 2.59 -10.75 6.46
N TYR A 69 1.43 -11.41 6.40
CA TYR A 69 0.79 -12.03 7.56
C TYR A 69 1.74 -12.98 8.27
N LYS A 70 2.35 -13.94 7.55
CA LYS A 70 3.32 -14.88 8.10
C LYS A 70 4.51 -14.18 8.78
N THR A 71 4.99 -13.08 8.24
CA THR A 71 6.07 -12.30 8.85
C THR A 71 5.67 -11.72 10.21
N ILE A 72 4.44 -11.27 10.35
CA ILE A 72 3.92 -10.66 11.59
C ILE A 72 3.67 -11.73 12.64
N VAL A 73 2.96 -12.81 12.28
CA VAL A 73 2.57 -13.85 13.25
C VAL A 73 3.71 -14.76 13.67
N ALA A 74 4.76 -14.91 12.85
CA ALA A 74 5.96 -15.67 13.21
C ALA A 74 6.85 -14.94 14.23
N SER A 75 6.58 -13.67 14.53
CA SER A 75 7.35 -12.92 15.50
C SER A 75 7.04 -13.40 16.93
N LYS A 76 8.12 -13.68 17.69
CA LYS A 76 7.98 -14.07 19.11
C LYS A 76 7.47 -12.94 20.01
N LYS A 77 7.50 -11.71 19.55
CA LYS A 77 7.07 -10.50 20.28
C LYS A 77 6.20 -9.66 19.37
N PRO A 78 5.18 -8.99 19.91
CA PRO A 78 4.38 -8.04 19.15
C PRO A 78 5.26 -6.98 18.47
N LEU A 79 5.06 -6.74 17.17
CA LEU A 79 5.83 -5.81 16.37
C LEU A 79 5.08 -4.47 16.23
N SER A 80 5.80 -3.36 16.28
CA SER A 80 5.29 -2.09 15.78
C SER A 80 5.32 -2.07 14.24
N ILE A 81 4.61 -1.14 13.63
CA ILE A 81 4.62 -0.94 12.17
C ILE A 81 6.05 -0.70 11.68
N GLY A 82 6.78 0.21 12.33
CA GLY A 82 8.19 0.44 12.04
C GLY A 82 9.04 -0.82 12.21
N GLY A 83 8.76 -1.64 13.22
CA GLY A 83 9.41 -2.94 13.42
C GLY A 83 9.15 -3.92 12.28
N ILE A 84 7.92 -3.98 11.78
CA ILE A 84 7.55 -4.81 10.62
C ILE A 84 8.30 -4.30 9.38
N VAL A 85 8.22 -3.02 9.07
CA VAL A 85 8.90 -2.39 7.92
C VAL A 85 10.40 -2.66 7.96
N ASN A 86 11.06 -2.45 9.10
CA ASN A 86 12.49 -2.68 9.28
C ASN A 86 12.89 -4.16 9.19
N SER A 87 11.95 -5.09 9.45
CA SER A 87 12.19 -6.53 9.31
C SER A 87 12.16 -7.01 7.85
N TYR A 88 11.70 -6.14 6.92
CA TYR A 88 11.52 -6.51 5.51
C TYR A 88 12.84 -6.46 4.74
N SER A 89 13.48 -7.62 4.64
CA SER A 89 14.62 -7.81 3.74
C SER A 89 14.19 -7.74 2.28
N GLU A 90 15.16 -7.59 1.37
CA GLU A 90 14.93 -7.64 -0.09
C GLU A 90 14.19 -8.92 -0.54
N LYS A 91 14.51 -10.05 0.09
CA LYS A 91 13.86 -11.33 -0.19
C LYS A 91 12.39 -11.30 0.20
N ARG A 92 12.05 -10.85 1.43
CA ARG A 92 10.65 -10.76 1.90
C ARG A 92 9.84 -9.78 1.08
N PHE A 93 10.43 -8.64 0.72
CA PHE A 93 9.77 -7.69 -0.16
C PHE A 93 9.45 -8.30 -1.52
N LYS A 94 10.39 -9.05 -2.10
CA LYS A 94 10.17 -9.74 -3.37
C LYS A 94 9.05 -10.78 -3.28
N GLU A 95 8.97 -11.53 -2.19
CA GLU A 95 7.88 -12.49 -1.95
C GLU A 95 6.51 -11.79 -1.91
N LEU A 96 6.38 -10.69 -1.18
CA LEU A 96 5.17 -9.88 -1.13
C LEU A 96 4.84 -9.27 -2.50
N PHE A 97 5.83 -8.68 -3.18
CA PHE A 97 5.66 -8.09 -4.50
C PHE A 97 5.16 -9.11 -5.53
N VAL A 98 5.68 -10.33 -5.49
CA VAL A 98 5.26 -11.42 -6.38
C VAL A 98 3.85 -11.88 -6.05
N ALA A 99 3.51 -12.06 -4.77
CA ALA A 99 2.18 -12.50 -4.36
C ALA A 99 1.09 -11.51 -4.78
N ILE A 100 1.32 -10.20 -4.54
CA ILE A 100 0.37 -9.15 -4.99
C ILE A 100 0.31 -9.10 -6.53
N GLY A 101 1.46 -9.13 -7.21
CA GLY A 101 1.50 -9.09 -8.67
C GLY A 101 0.78 -10.27 -9.31
N ASP A 102 0.93 -11.47 -8.77
CA ASP A 102 0.27 -12.68 -9.27
C ASP A 102 -1.25 -12.59 -9.09
N SER A 103 -1.73 -12.10 -7.95
CA SER A 103 -3.17 -11.87 -7.75
C SER A 103 -3.76 -10.88 -8.77
N LEU A 104 -2.99 -9.89 -9.19
CA LEU A 104 -3.41 -8.90 -10.19
C LEU A 104 -3.45 -9.49 -11.60
N VAL A 105 -2.59 -10.46 -11.89
CA VAL A 105 -2.65 -11.22 -13.16
C VAL A 105 -3.90 -12.10 -13.20
N GLU A 106 -4.22 -12.78 -12.10
CA GLU A 106 -5.46 -13.58 -11.97
C GLU A 106 -6.73 -12.72 -12.13
N LEU A 107 -6.67 -11.45 -11.74
CA LEU A 107 -7.75 -10.47 -11.91
C LEU A 107 -7.76 -9.80 -13.28
N ASP A 108 -6.83 -10.16 -14.17
CA ASP A 108 -6.66 -9.53 -15.49
C ASP A 108 -6.36 -8.01 -15.41
N CYS A 109 -5.66 -7.57 -14.36
CA CYS A 109 -5.29 -6.18 -14.12
C CYS A 109 -3.83 -5.85 -14.45
N ALA A 110 -2.98 -6.87 -14.59
CA ALA A 110 -1.59 -6.76 -14.99
C ALA A 110 -1.16 -7.98 -15.83
N ASP A 111 -0.12 -7.81 -16.64
CA ASP A 111 0.54 -8.90 -17.33
C ASP A 111 1.81 -9.28 -16.59
N LYS A 112 2.10 -10.60 -16.49
CA LYS A 112 3.33 -11.15 -15.92
C LYS A 112 4.30 -11.49 -17.01
N LEU A 113 5.49 -10.91 -16.97
CA LEU A 113 6.57 -11.18 -17.94
C LEU A 113 7.82 -11.67 -17.21
N SER A 114 8.61 -12.48 -17.92
CA SER A 114 9.92 -12.96 -17.46
C SER A 114 11.02 -12.34 -18.31
N LYS A 115 11.91 -11.57 -17.69
CA LYS A 115 13.09 -11.01 -18.36
C LYS A 115 14.32 -11.84 -17.98
N LYS A 116 14.98 -12.47 -18.97
CA LYS A 116 16.27 -13.12 -18.75
C LYS A 116 17.33 -12.06 -18.50
N GLY A 117 17.94 -12.06 -17.32
CA GLY A 117 19.15 -11.31 -17.02
C GLY A 117 20.38 -12.22 -17.14
N LEU A 118 21.58 -11.64 -17.05
CA LEU A 118 22.85 -12.38 -17.15
C LEU A 118 22.99 -13.54 -16.13
N ARG A 119 22.37 -13.44 -14.96
CA ARG A 119 22.49 -14.43 -13.88
C ARG A 119 21.18 -14.89 -13.27
N LYS A 120 20.07 -14.19 -13.51
CA LYS A 120 18.76 -14.49 -12.87
C LYS A 120 17.60 -14.09 -13.79
N VAL A 121 16.53 -14.85 -13.74
CA VAL A 121 15.25 -14.45 -14.34
C VAL A 121 14.61 -13.42 -13.41
N LYS A 122 14.25 -12.25 -13.98
CA LYS A 122 13.51 -11.21 -13.28
C LYS A 122 12.04 -11.30 -13.67
N ILE A 123 11.17 -11.50 -12.70
CA ILE A 123 9.73 -11.37 -12.87
C ILE A 123 9.38 -9.88 -12.84
N ILE A 124 8.57 -9.44 -13.81
CA ILE A 124 8.06 -8.08 -13.91
C ILE A 124 6.55 -8.12 -14.11
N TYR A 125 5.85 -7.13 -13.59
CA TYR A 125 4.44 -6.94 -13.81
C TYR A 125 4.20 -5.66 -14.56
N VAL A 126 3.37 -5.73 -15.60
CA VAL A 126 3.00 -4.60 -16.45
C VAL A 126 1.54 -4.26 -16.16
N PRO A 127 1.26 -3.22 -15.36
CA PRO A 127 -0.10 -2.80 -15.08
C PRO A 127 -0.84 -2.43 -16.36
N LYS A 128 -2.12 -2.81 -16.48
CA LYS A 128 -2.96 -2.38 -17.59
C LYS A 128 -3.36 -0.93 -17.42
N ALA A 129 -3.04 -0.08 -18.39
CA ALA A 129 -3.32 1.35 -18.35
C ALA A 129 -4.80 1.67 -18.08
N LYS A 130 -5.72 0.87 -18.65
CA LYS A 130 -7.16 0.97 -18.42
C LYS A 130 -7.51 0.77 -16.94
N THR A 131 -6.85 -0.17 -16.26
CA THR A 131 -7.10 -0.43 -14.85
C THR A 131 -6.62 0.73 -13.99
N ILE A 132 -5.42 1.26 -14.24
CA ILE A 132 -4.91 2.45 -13.54
C ILE A 132 -5.86 3.63 -13.76
N ALA A 133 -6.29 3.89 -15.01
CA ALA A 133 -7.21 4.98 -15.31
C ALA A 133 -8.52 4.84 -14.53
N SER A 134 -9.09 3.62 -14.43
CA SER A 134 -10.31 3.37 -13.65
C SER A 134 -10.12 3.60 -12.15
N ILE A 135 -8.97 3.20 -11.59
CA ILE A 135 -8.63 3.45 -10.19
C ILE A 135 -8.56 4.96 -9.91
N ILE A 136 -7.82 5.68 -10.74
CA ILE A 136 -7.61 7.12 -10.56
C ILE A 136 -8.92 7.90 -10.76
N GLU A 137 -9.76 7.48 -11.70
CA GLU A 137 -11.08 8.09 -11.90
C GLU A 137 -11.98 7.91 -10.67
N ARG A 138 -11.97 6.73 -10.05
CA ARG A 138 -12.71 6.49 -8.80
C ARG A 138 -12.16 7.38 -7.67
N VAL A 139 -10.84 7.45 -7.51
CA VAL A 139 -10.19 8.33 -6.51
C VAL A 139 -10.57 9.79 -6.76
N ARG A 140 -10.53 10.24 -8.02
CA ARG A 140 -10.88 11.60 -8.44
C ARG A 140 -12.34 11.92 -8.11
N THR A 141 -13.26 11.03 -8.47
CA THR A 141 -14.70 11.22 -8.26
C THR A 141 -15.01 11.42 -6.76
N GLU A 142 -14.44 10.62 -5.88
CA GLU A 142 -14.71 10.73 -4.45
C GLU A 142 -13.98 11.92 -3.79
N LEU A 143 -12.74 12.21 -4.21
CA LEU A 143 -11.97 13.33 -3.65
C LEU A 143 -12.48 14.70 -4.11
N LEU A 144 -12.91 14.84 -5.35
CA LEU A 144 -13.34 16.13 -5.91
C LEU A 144 -14.85 16.32 -5.91
N GLY A 145 -15.64 15.25 -5.76
CA GLY A 145 -17.08 15.26 -5.87
C GLY A 145 -17.87 15.83 -4.68
N GLY A 146 -17.19 16.25 -3.59
CA GLY A 146 -17.81 16.90 -2.42
C GLY A 146 -18.69 15.98 -1.54
N GLY A 147 -18.92 14.72 -1.92
CA GLY A 147 -19.64 13.71 -1.13
C GLY A 147 -18.79 13.05 -0.07
N THR A 148 -19.37 12.06 0.63
CA THR A 148 -18.65 11.20 1.59
C THR A 148 -17.65 10.33 0.83
N MET A 149 -16.42 10.26 1.32
CA MET A 149 -15.40 9.37 0.79
C MET A 149 -15.47 8.01 1.48
N THR A 150 -15.24 6.95 0.73
CA THR A 150 -15.07 5.62 1.32
C THR A 150 -13.71 5.48 1.98
N ASP A 151 -13.62 4.65 3.03
CA ASP A 151 -12.36 4.38 3.73
C ASP A 151 -11.28 3.87 2.76
N GLU A 152 -11.66 3.03 1.80
CA GLU A 152 -10.75 2.52 0.76
C GLU A 152 -10.11 3.64 -0.05
N ILE A 153 -10.88 4.64 -0.45
CA ILE A 153 -10.37 5.78 -1.22
C ILE A 153 -9.51 6.68 -0.35
N ILE A 154 -9.88 6.89 0.91
CA ILE A 154 -9.06 7.67 1.85
C ILE A 154 -7.69 7.01 2.01
N TYR A 155 -7.64 5.69 2.23
CA TYR A 155 -6.38 4.96 2.40
C TYR A 155 -5.54 4.97 1.14
N LEU A 156 -6.14 4.68 -0.02
CA LEU A 156 -5.42 4.69 -1.30
C LEU A 156 -4.86 6.08 -1.62
N ALA A 157 -5.67 7.13 -1.47
CA ALA A 157 -5.25 8.50 -1.73
C ALA A 157 -4.15 8.96 -0.76
N ALA A 158 -4.25 8.60 0.53
CA ALA A 158 -3.21 8.90 1.51
C ALA A 158 -1.87 8.20 1.16
N LEU A 159 -1.90 6.93 0.74
CA LEU A 159 -0.71 6.19 0.31
C LEU A 159 -0.08 6.81 -0.94
N LEU A 160 -0.90 7.23 -1.92
CA LEU A 160 -0.42 7.92 -3.12
C LEU A 160 0.15 9.31 -2.81
N ASP A 161 -0.36 10.01 -1.78
CA ASP A 161 0.15 11.33 -1.36
C ASP A 161 1.50 11.20 -0.63
N ILE A 162 1.64 10.23 0.27
CA ILE A 162 2.86 10.01 1.07
C ILE A 162 4.09 9.81 0.19
N ASP A 163 3.99 9.06 -0.90
CA ASP A 163 5.11 8.79 -1.80
C ASP A 163 5.18 9.76 -3.00
N GLY A 164 4.28 10.74 -3.03
CA GLY A 164 4.20 11.77 -4.05
C GLY A 164 3.61 11.32 -5.39
N LEU A 165 3.11 10.09 -5.50
CA LEU A 165 2.48 9.59 -6.74
C LEU A 165 1.22 10.34 -7.11
N ILE A 166 0.45 10.82 -6.14
CA ILE A 166 -0.81 11.52 -6.39
C ILE A 166 -0.64 12.73 -7.33
N ARG A 167 0.53 13.38 -7.30
CA ARG A 167 0.86 14.55 -8.14
C ARG A 167 0.97 14.23 -9.63
N TYR A 168 1.11 12.96 -10.00
CA TYR A 168 1.11 12.55 -11.41
C TYR A 168 -0.30 12.47 -11.99
N TYR A 169 -1.31 12.42 -11.12
CA TYR A 169 -2.69 12.18 -11.50
C TYR A 169 -3.61 13.41 -11.30
N PHE A 170 -3.17 14.40 -10.52
CA PHE A 170 -3.96 15.58 -10.18
C PHE A 170 -3.22 16.87 -10.54
N SER A 171 -3.97 17.86 -11.07
CA SER A 171 -3.44 19.20 -11.34
C SER A 171 -3.11 19.93 -10.04
N LYS A 172 -2.39 21.09 -10.16
CA LYS A 172 -2.07 21.93 -9.00
C LYS A 172 -3.30 22.40 -8.22
N ASP A 173 -4.36 22.77 -8.95
CA ASP A 173 -5.60 23.29 -8.35
C ASP A 173 -6.37 22.15 -7.67
N GLU A 174 -6.48 21.01 -8.32
CA GLU A 174 -7.06 19.81 -7.73
C GLU A 174 -6.33 19.36 -6.48
N MET A 175 -5.00 19.47 -6.44
CA MET A 175 -4.19 19.11 -5.27
C MET A 175 -4.51 19.93 -4.01
N GLN A 176 -5.01 21.16 -4.15
CA GLN A 176 -5.47 21.95 -3.01
C GLN A 176 -6.72 21.31 -2.40
N VAL A 177 -7.68 20.93 -3.25
CA VAL A 177 -8.90 20.23 -2.82
C VAL A 177 -8.57 18.87 -2.21
N VAL A 178 -7.75 18.08 -2.89
CA VAL A 178 -7.30 16.74 -2.41
C VAL A 178 -6.70 16.83 -1.01
N LYS A 179 -5.77 17.78 -0.77
CA LYS A 179 -5.16 17.96 0.55
C LYS A 179 -6.14 18.40 1.61
N ALA A 180 -7.08 19.28 1.28
CA ALA A 180 -8.12 19.70 2.22
C ALA A 180 -9.01 18.53 2.60
N ARG A 181 -9.46 17.74 1.63
CA ARG A 181 -10.31 16.56 1.83
C ARG A 181 -9.61 15.46 2.64
N LEU A 182 -8.34 15.18 2.36
CA LEU A 182 -7.57 14.20 3.15
C LEU A 182 -7.35 14.66 4.59
N ARG A 183 -7.16 15.97 4.84
CA ARG A 183 -7.09 16.51 6.22
C ARG A 183 -8.41 16.37 6.96
N GLU A 184 -9.52 16.68 6.30
CA GLU A 184 -10.87 16.52 6.86
C GLU A 184 -11.14 15.05 7.21
N ALA A 185 -10.85 14.13 6.28
CA ALA A 185 -10.99 12.70 6.51
C ALA A 185 -10.15 12.22 7.70
N LYS A 186 -8.90 12.65 7.80
CA LYS A 186 -8.03 12.37 8.95
C LYS A 186 -8.64 12.88 10.25
N GLY A 187 -9.20 14.08 10.28
CA GLY A 187 -9.85 14.64 11.45
C GLY A 187 -11.05 13.82 11.94
N ASN A 188 -11.86 13.32 11.03
CA ASN A 188 -13.05 12.52 11.32
C ASN A 188 -12.73 11.08 11.74
N LEU A 189 -11.62 10.53 11.25
CA LEU A 189 -11.18 9.14 11.49
C LEU A 189 -10.16 9.01 12.63
N MET A 190 -9.77 10.10 13.30
CA MET A 190 -8.72 10.12 14.36
C MET A 190 -8.91 9.10 15.50
N GLN A 191 -10.05 8.42 15.56
CA GLN A 191 -10.32 7.36 16.54
C GLN A 191 -9.96 5.94 16.03
N THR A 192 -9.55 5.77 14.77
CA THR A 192 -9.22 4.45 14.25
C THR A 192 -7.70 4.19 14.28
N SER A 193 -7.31 2.97 14.68
CA SER A 193 -5.92 2.49 14.66
C SER A 193 -5.23 2.67 13.31
N ILE A 194 -6.00 2.68 12.23
CA ILE A 194 -5.50 2.74 10.85
C ILE A 194 -4.92 4.11 10.49
N LEU A 195 -5.46 5.21 11.00
CA LEU A 195 -4.90 6.54 10.71
C LEU A 195 -3.63 6.82 11.48
N ARG A 196 -3.52 6.29 12.70
CA ARG A 196 -2.24 6.29 13.40
C ARG A 196 -1.16 5.57 12.58
N VAL A 197 -1.54 4.48 11.89
CA VAL A 197 -0.67 3.78 10.94
C VAL A 197 -0.18 4.74 9.84
N ILE A 198 -1.05 5.50 9.22
CA ILE A 198 -0.71 6.46 8.16
C ILE A 198 0.21 7.58 8.68
N ASP A 199 -0.04 8.09 9.87
CA ASP A 199 0.80 9.14 10.48
C ASP A 199 2.18 8.61 10.90
N GLU A 200 2.25 7.40 11.47
CA GLU A 200 3.52 6.73 11.80
C GLU A 200 4.38 6.49 10.55
N ILE A 201 3.74 6.12 9.43
CA ILE A 201 4.45 5.93 8.15
C ILE A 201 4.98 7.24 7.61
N THR A 202 4.19 8.29 7.69
CA THR A 202 4.64 9.62 7.25
C THR A 202 5.91 10.01 7.99
N ALA A 203 5.97 9.74 9.31
CA ALA A 203 7.16 9.96 10.11
C ALA A 203 8.34 9.06 9.68
N ILE A 204 8.10 7.76 9.42
CA ILE A 204 9.13 6.81 8.98
C ILE A 204 9.72 7.22 7.62
N ILE A 205 8.88 7.60 6.66
CA ILE A 205 9.34 8.01 5.31
C ILE A 205 10.14 9.30 5.39
N ILE A 206 9.69 10.30 6.16
CA ILE A 206 10.42 11.55 6.35
C ILE A 206 11.80 11.29 6.97
N THR A 207 11.88 10.50 8.03
CA THR A 207 13.15 10.17 8.68
C THR A 207 14.07 9.35 7.79
N SER A 208 13.53 8.42 7.00
CA SER A 208 14.33 7.61 6.05
C SER A 208 14.87 8.44 4.88
N SER A 209 14.18 9.52 4.49
CA SER A 209 14.61 10.40 3.40
C SER A 209 15.74 11.34 3.82
N ILE A 210 15.85 11.68 5.10
CA ILE A 210 16.91 12.54 5.64
C ILE A 210 18.26 11.80 5.70
N VAL A 211 18.26 10.51 6.03
CA VAL A 211 19.48 9.68 6.17
C VAL A 211 20.18 9.41 4.82
N VAL A 212 19.49 9.56 3.69
CA VAL A 212 20.05 9.32 2.34
C VAL A 212 20.71 10.59 1.75
N SER A 213 20.61 11.73 2.42
CA SER A 213 21.11 13.05 1.95
C SER A 213 22.44 13.45 2.61
N GLU A 214 23.05 12.61 3.40
CA GLU A 214 24.42 12.75 3.94
C GLU A 214 25.37 11.73 3.27
#